data_902aa93f3ee1dee3d3dfb6cfe3766b90
#
_entry.id   902aa93f3ee1dee3d3dfb6cfe3766b90
#
_cell.length_a   1.000
_cell.length_b   1.000
_cell.length_c   1.000
_cell.angle_alpha   90.00
_cell.angle_beta   90.00
_cell.angle_gamma   90.00
#
_symmetry.space_group_name_H-M   'P 1'
#
loop_
_entity.id
_entity.type
_entity.pdbx_description
1 polymer ?
#
loop_
_entity_poly.entity_id
_entity_poly.type
_entity_poly.pdbx_seq_one_letter_code
_entity_poly.pdbx_strand_id
1 'polypeptide(L)'
;MKRSFRPLISILMLVALTATLSCRIASPRRGVFTVSAELESTTVLIQPPQIQVFNSTLLKFASIDIGEAKSKLEIKQLLERDFPNQGRQRNFATSRSFSHHDAKSKNSNGLPLLLRSPKFYRYWLDFRRNLQLWARKKTFQPDIMMDLVSLVKTPIDRHNGLMSSARKYRSCAVVGNSGILLNRDYGELIDGHEIVIRLNNARTEKFEEQVGSKTSISFVNSNILHLCARREGCFCHPYGRNVPIIMYICQPVHFMDYTVCNSSHKAPLLITDPRFDVLCARIVKYYSAKRFLEETRKALGEWASTHDGSMFHYSSGMQAVMLALGICDKVSIFGFGKSTSAKHHYHTNQKSELRLHDYEAEYAFYHDLVKNPQAIPFISDRFRFPPVVIYL
;
A
#
# COMPACT_ATOMS: atom_id res chain seq x y z
N MET A 1 72.43 15.01 -25.93
CA MET A 1 72.24 15.53 -24.57
C MET A 1 71.38 14.58 -23.76
N LYS A 2 71.97 13.71 -22.93
CA LYS A 2 71.22 12.80 -22.03
C LYS A 2 70.94 13.53 -20.74
N ARG A 3 69.73 14.01 -20.53
CA ARG A 3 69.29 14.59 -19.24
C ARG A 3 69.08 13.42 -18.25
N SER A 4 69.80 13.49 -17.15
CA SER A 4 69.81 12.54 -16.06
C SER A 4 68.49 12.66 -15.28
N PHE A 5 67.65 11.60 -15.27
CA PHE A 5 66.40 11.51 -14.49
C PHE A 5 66.61 11.11 -13.03
N ARG A 6 67.90 11.02 -12.57
CA ARG A 6 68.21 10.53 -11.22
C ARG A 6 67.61 11.35 -10.08
N PRO A 7 67.55 12.72 -10.13
CA PRO A 7 66.99 13.46 -9.00
C PRO A 7 65.48 13.31 -8.82
N LEU A 8 64.74 13.09 -9.93
CA LEU A 8 63.30 12.93 -9.87
C LEU A 8 62.87 11.59 -9.20
N ILE A 9 63.61 10.51 -9.44
CA ILE A 9 63.39 9.21 -8.82
C ILE A 9 63.69 9.25 -7.32
N SER A 10 64.70 9.98 -6.90
CA SER A 10 65.06 10.15 -5.48
C SER A 10 64.00 10.94 -4.72
N ILE A 11 63.42 11.98 -5.32
CA ILE A 11 62.35 12.77 -4.72
C ILE A 11 61.05 11.94 -4.58
N LEU A 12 60.71 11.15 -5.61
CA LEU A 12 59.53 10.24 -5.57
C LEU A 12 59.66 9.15 -4.51
N MET A 13 60.84 8.58 -4.34
CA MET A 13 61.13 7.61 -3.27
C MET A 13 61.05 8.24 -1.87
N LEU A 14 61.52 9.49 -1.70
CA LEU A 14 61.42 10.19 -0.42
C LEU A 14 59.95 10.48 -0.04
N VAL A 15 59.14 10.93 -0.99
CA VAL A 15 57.70 11.18 -0.80
C VAL A 15 56.96 9.88 -0.48
N ALA A 16 57.28 8.78 -1.14
CA ALA A 16 56.70 7.47 -0.84
C ALA A 16 57.07 6.98 0.56
N LEU A 17 58.31 7.20 0.99
CA LEU A 17 58.76 6.79 2.33
C LEU A 17 58.12 7.62 3.44
N THR A 18 57.94 8.93 3.24
CA THR A 18 57.27 9.80 4.21
C THR A 18 55.78 9.49 4.30
N ALA A 19 55.11 9.17 3.18
CA ALA A 19 53.69 8.74 3.16
C ALA A 19 53.49 7.43 3.90
N THR A 20 54.38 6.44 3.72
CA THR A 20 54.30 5.14 4.42
C THR A 20 54.62 5.28 5.92
N LEU A 21 55.53 6.16 6.32
CA LEU A 21 55.79 6.44 7.74
C LEU A 21 54.60 7.16 8.40
N SER A 22 53.97 8.12 7.71
CA SER A 22 52.79 8.83 8.22
C SER A 22 51.61 7.89 8.40
N CYS A 23 51.37 6.92 7.49
CA CYS A 23 50.34 5.89 7.66
C CYS A 23 50.60 4.93 8.82
N ARG A 24 51.86 4.66 9.17
CA ARG A 24 52.17 3.81 10.33
C ARG A 24 52.01 4.51 11.68
N ILE A 25 52.12 5.83 11.72
CA ILE A 25 51.94 6.62 12.95
C ILE A 25 50.45 6.88 13.22
N ALA A 26 49.57 6.84 12.19
CA ALA A 26 48.16 7.09 12.29
C ALA A 26 47.30 5.83 12.58
N SER A 27 47.92 4.64 12.72
CA SER A 27 47.16 3.42 13.13
C SER A 27 46.98 3.42 14.63
N PRO A 28 45.76 3.50 15.15
CA PRO A 28 45.54 3.41 16.58
C PRO A 28 45.87 1.98 17.04
N ARG A 29 46.85 1.87 17.97
CA ARG A 29 47.11 0.63 18.70
C ARG A 29 45.78 0.18 19.35
N ARG A 30 45.27 -0.99 18.97
CA ARG A 30 44.22 -1.68 19.72
C ARG A 30 44.75 -1.99 21.12
N GLY A 31 44.46 -1.10 22.06
CA GLY A 31 44.59 -1.39 23.47
C GLY A 31 43.52 -2.44 23.80
N VAL A 32 43.96 -3.58 24.29
CA VAL A 32 43.10 -4.56 24.97
C VAL A 32 42.65 -3.88 26.25
N PHE A 33 41.46 -3.29 26.25
CA PHE A 33 40.78 -2.91 27.48
C PHE A 33 40.16 -4.17 28.06
N THR A 34 40.76 -4.71 29.09
CA THR A 34 40.11 -5.59 30.04
C THR A 34 39.11 -4.74 30.83
N VAL A 35 37.87 -4.72 30.38
CA VAL A 35 36.74 -4.17 31.17
C VAL A 35 36.41 -5.24 32.22
N SER A 36 36.84 -5.02 33.46
CA SER A 36 36.22 -5.64 34.62
C SER A 36 34.77 -5.17 34.65
N ALA A 37 33.87 -6.08 34.32
CA ALA A 37 32.44 -5.88 34.45
C ALA A 37 32.11 -5.88 35.96
N GLU A 38 32.06 -4.69 36.57
CA GLU A 38 31.24 -4.51 37.74
C GLU A 38 29.77 -4.64 37.31
N LEU A 39 29.15 -5.72 37.77
CA LEU A 39 27.76 -6.04 37.58
C LEU A 39 26.94 -5.09 38.48
N GLU A 40 26.77 -3.83 38.08
CA GLU A 40 25.68 -3.02 38.62
C GLU A 40 24.36 -3.67 38.21
N SER A 41 23.70 -4.33 39.11
CA SER A 41 22.35 -4.80 38.98
C SER A 41 21.41 -3.56 38.88
N THR A 42 21.35 -2.97 37.71
CA THR A 42 20.27 -2.03 37.36
C THR A 42 18.99 -2.85 37.35
N THR A 43 18.25 -2.80 38.46
CA THR A 43 16.85 -3.21 38.46
C THR A 43 16.14 -2.37 37.45
N VAL A 44 15.96 -2.91 36.23
CA VAL A 44 15.05 -2.36 35.23
C VAL A 44 13.68 -2.51 35.86
N LEU A 45 13.19 -1.45 36.47
CA LEU A 45 11.78 -1.33 36.83
C LEU A 45 11.01 -1.46 35.51
N ILE A 46 10.51 -2.65 35.23
CA ILE A 46 9.55 -2.87 34.16
C ILE A 46 8.33 -2.03 34.56
N GLN A 47 8.25 -0.83 33.99
CA GLN A 47 7.03 -0.04 34.12
C GLN A 47 5.89 -0.90 33.57
N PRO A 48 4.80 -1.06 34.32
CA PRO A 48 3.65 -1.78 33.78
C PRO A 48 3.25 -1.13 32.48
N PRO A 49 2.80 -1.91 31.48
CA PRO A 49 2.40 -1.38 30.20
C PRO A 49 1.39 -0.27 30.44
N GLN A 50 1.71 0.95 30.05
CA GLN A 50 0.78 2.07 30.14
C GLN A 50 -0.42 1.69 29.28
N ILE A 51 -1.56 1.48 29.94
CA ILE A 51 -2.83 1.26 29.22
C ILE A 51 -3.12 2.56 28.49
N GLN A 52 -2.96 2.53 27.19
CA GLN A 52 -3.26 3.70 26.35
C GLN A 52 -4.75 3.98 26.38
N VAL A 53 -5.14 5.07 27.01
CA VAL A 53 -6.54 5.49 27.06
C VAL A 53 -6.87 6.28 25.81
N PHE A 54 -7.60 5.65 24.89
CA PHE A 54 -8.10 6.31 23.69
C PHE A 54 -9.26 7.25 24.01
N ASN A 55 -9.35 8.36 23.28
CA ASN A 55 -10.51 9.26 23.37
C ASN A 55 -11.78 8.55 22.86
N SER A 56 -12.70 8.26 23.77
CA SER A 56 -13.93 7.52 23.49
C SER A 56 -14.83 8.20 22.46
N THR A 57 -14.86 9.54 22.46
CA THR A 57 -15.63 10.34 21.49
C THR A 57 -15.06 10.16 20.07
N LEU A 58 -13.73 10.19 19.91
CA LEU A 58 -13.07 9.96 18.64
C LEU A 58 -13.27 8.51 18.16
N LEU A 59 -13.16 7.53 19.06
CA LEU A 59 -13.41 6.13 18.70
C LEU A 59 -14.86 5.93 18.19
N LYS A 60 -15.82 6.48 18.92
CA LYS A 60 -17.25 6.43 18.53
C LYS A 60 -17.47 7.11 17.17
N PHE A 61 -16.90 8.29 16.97
CA PHE A 61 -17.01 9.01 15.70
C PHE A 61 -16.39 8.22 14.54
N ALA A 62 -15.20 7.67 14.73
CA ALA A 62 -14.50 6.89 13.70
C ALA A 62 -15.17 5.54 13.41
N SER A 63 -15.94 4.97 14.34
CA SER A 63 -16.64 3.71 14.15
C SER A 63 -17.90 3.83 13.28
N ILE A 64 -18.36 5.02 12.96
CA ILE A 64 -19.48 5.26 12.04
C ILE A 64 -18.96 5.19 10.61
N ASP A 65 -19.40 4.23 9.83
CA ASP A 65 -18.98 4.06 8.45
C ASP A 65 -19.63 5.12 7.54
N ILE A 66 -18.79 5.99 6.98
CA ILE A 66 -19.26 7.04 6.07
C ILE A 66 -19.67 6.39 4.73
N GLY A 67 -20.80 6.84 4.18
CA GLY A 67 -21.29 6.34 2.89
C GLY A 67 -21.86 4.92 2.94
N GLU A 68 -22.00 4.29 4.10
CA GLU A 68 -22.56 2.94 4.24
C GLU A 68 -23.96 2.83 3.62
N ALA A 69 -24.84 3.79 3.90
CA ALA A 69 -26.19 3.81 3.36
C ALA A 69 -26.20 3.89 1.83
N LYS A 70 -25.35 4.73 1.25
CA LYS A 70 -25.17 4.85 -0.20
C LYS A 70 -24.65 3.56 -0.81
N SER A 71 -23.61 2.97 -0.19
CA SER A 71 -23.03 1.70 -0.62
C SER A 71 -24.05 0.55 -0.56
N LYS A 72 -24.84 0.47 0.52
CA LYS A 72 -25.92 -0.53 0.65
C LYS A 72 -26.98 -0.37 -0.45
N LEU A 73 -27.41 0.85 -0.73
CA LEU A 73 -28.35 1.14 -1.79
C LEU A 73 -27.81 0.75 -3.16
N GLU A 74 -26.57 1.08 -3.46
CA GLU A 74 -25.90 0.73 -4.72
C GLU A 74 -25.78 -0.80 -4.87
N ILE A 75 -25.35 -1.50 -3.83
CA ILE A 75 -25.29 -2.97 -3.82
C ILE A 75 -26.67 -3.57 -4.10
N LYS A 76 -27.70 -3.09 -3.40
CA LYS A 76 -29.07 -3.53 -3.62
C LYS A 76 -29.50 -3.34 -5.07
N GLN A 77 -29.30 -2.14 -5.63
CA GLN A 77 -29.62 -1.82 -7.02
C GLN A 77 -28.87 -2.71 -8.03
N LEU A 78 -27.60 -3.04 -7.76
CA LEU A 78 -26.82 -3.93 -8.61
C LEU A 78 -27.29 -5.38 -8.53
N LEU A 79 -27.72 -5.86 -7.36
CA LEU A 79 -28.20 -7.23 -7.17
C LEU A 79 -29.63 -7.44 -7.66
N GLU A 80 -30.48 -6.42 -7.60
CA GLU A 80 -31.88 -6.44 -8.06
C GLU A 80 -32.03 -6.25 -9.57
N ARG A 81 -30.95 -5.88 -10.28
CA ARG A 81 -31.01 -5.75 -11.73
C ARG A 81 -31.28 -7.09 -12.39
N ASP A 82 -32.51 -7.24 -12.90
CA ASP A 82 -32.84 -8.32 -13.80
C ASP A 82 -32.30 -8.01 -15.19
N PHE A 83 -31.66 -9.00 -15.81
CA PHE A 83 -31.48 -8.97 -17.25
C PHE A 83 -32.83 -9.26 -17.91
N PRO A 84 -33.35 -8.32 -18.70
CA PRO A 84 -34.55 -8.65 -19.49
C PRO A 84 -34.18 -9.82 -20.39
N ASN A 85 -34.76 -10.95 -20.10
CA ASN A 85 -34.82 -12.08 -20.99
C ASN A 85 -35.51 -11.57 -22.26
N GLN A 86 -34.77 -11.28 -23.30
CA GLN A 86 -35.24 -10.91 -24.65
C GLN A 86 -35.16 -9.42 -25.01
N GLY A 87 -34.36 -9.16 -25.97
CA GLY A 87 -34.65 -8.24 -27.09
C GLY A 87 -34.01 -6.86 -27.07
N ARG A 88 -33.47 -6.30 -25.97
CA ARG A 88 -32.84 -4.97 -26.01
C ARG A 88 -31.40 -5.00 -25.55
N GLN A 89 -30.50 -4.67 -26.46
CA GLN A 89 -29.10 -4.37 -26.15
C GLN A 89 -29.05 -3.18 -25.19
N ARG A 90 -28.87 -3.43 -23.91
CA ARG A 90 -28.46 -2.40 -22.96
C ARG A 90 -26.99 -2.66 -22.64
N ASN A 91 -26.15 -1.74 -23.05
CA ASN A 91 -24.77 -1.70 -22.61
C ASN A 91 -24.76 -1.53 -21.09
N PHE A 92 -24.07 -2.38 -20.37
CA PHE A 92 -23.90 -2.30 -18.92
C PHE A 92 -23.28 -0.94 -18.50
N ALA A 93 -22.59 -0.30 -19.44
CA ALA A 93 -22.00 1.03 -19.31
C ALA A 93 -23.00 2.21 -19.21
N THR A 94 -24.31 2.01 -19.43
CA THR A 94 -25.30 3.08 -19.41
C THR A 94 -26.01 3.29 -18.08
N SER A 95 -25.52 2.69 -17.01
CA SER A 95 -25.98 3.02 -15.68
C SER A 95 -25.33 4.34 -15.22
N ARG A 96 -26.12 5.32 -14.98
CA ARG A 96 -25.96 6.74 -14.64
C ARG A 96 -24.71 7.25 -13.88
N SER A 97 -23.73 6.41 -13.60
CA SER A 97 -22.47 6.76 -12.93
C SER A 97 -21.29 6.98 -13.90
N PHE A 98 -21.51 6.77 -15.20
CA PHE A 98 -20.48 6.97 -16.20
C PHE A 98 -20.67 8.33 -16.87
N SER A 99 -19.68 9.20 -16.70
CA SER A 99 -19.64 10.51 -17.30
C SER A 99 -19.88 10.42 -18.83
N HIS A 100 -20.63 11.38 -19.35
CA HIS A 100 -21.02 11.50 -20.75
C HIS A 100 -19.84 11.52 -21.76
N HIS A 101 -18.61 11.61 -21.29
CA HIS A 101 -17.39 11.60 -22.12
C HIS A 101 -16.95 10.21 -22.58
N ASP A 102 -17.38 9.14 -21.93
CA ASP A 102 -16.94 7.77 -22.25
C ASP A 102 -17.78 7.13 -23.38
N ALA A 103 -18.89 7.75 -23.77
CA ALA A 103 -19.82 7.22 -24.79
C ALA A 103 -19.32 7.35 -26.25
N LYS A 104 -18.21 8.03 -26.50
CA LYS A 104 -17.70 8.31 -27.87
C LYS A 104 -16.55 7.40 -28.34
N SER A 105 -16.06 6.47 -27.54
CA SER A 105 -15.05 5.53 -28.01
C SER A 105 -15.68 4.38 -28.80
N LYS A 106 -15.77 4.54 -30.10
CA LYS A 106 -16.42 3.61 -31.05
C LYS A 106 -15.58 2.39 -31.41
N ASN A 107 -14.35 2.21 -30.92
CA ASN A 107 -13.42 1.16 -31.36
C ASN A 107 -12.64 0.54 -30.19
N SER A 108 -13.30 0.13 -29.12
CA SER A 108 -12.61 -0.65 -28.11
C SER A 108 -12.92 -2.14 -28.30
N ASN A 109 -11.93 -2.92 -28.73
CA ASN A 109 -11.90 -4.38 -28.55
C ASN A 109 -11.78 -4.79 -27.07
N GLY A 110 -11.88 -3.85 -26.16
CA GLY A 110 -12.01 -4.00 -24.72
C GLY A 110 -13.46 -3.91 -24.31
N LEU A 111 -14.20 -5.00 -24.51
CA LEU A 111 -15.41 -5.39 -23.79
C LEU A 111 -16.54 -4.37 -23.57
N PRO A 112 -17.42 -4.18 -24.52
CA PRO A 112 -18.82 -4.37 -24.18
C PRO A 112 -19.08 -5.88 -24.23
N LEU A 113 -19.05 -6.56 -23.10
CA LEU A 113 -19.59 -7.92 -23.01
C LEU A 113 -21.05 -7.83 -23.47
N LEU A 114 -21.31 -8.31 -24.68
CA LEU A 114 -22.66 -8.34 -25.22
C LEU A 114 -23.52 -9.16 -24.27
N LEU A 115 -24.54 -8.54 -23.70
CA LEU A 115 -25.48 -9.14 -22.73
C LEU A 115 -26.08 -10.50 -23.18
N ARG A 116 -26.00 -10.80 -24.46
CA ARG A 116 -26.49 -12.04 -25.06
C ARG A 116 -25.43 -13.14 -25.18
N SER A 117 -24.16 -12.86 -24.86
CA SER A 117 -23.16 -13.91 -24.97
C SER A 117 -23.22 -14.84 -23.75
N PRO A 118 -23.06 -16.17 -23.94
CA PRO A 118 -22.96 -17.10 -22.80
C PRO A 118 -21.85 -16.74 -21.81
N LYS A 119 -20.79 -16.12 -22.30
CA LYS A 119 -19.68 -15.59 -21.46
C LYS A 119 -20.15 -14.48 -20.54
N PHE A 120 -20.97 -13.54 -21.03
CA PHE A 120 -21.49 -12.46 -20.20
C PHE A 120 -22.31 -12.97 -19.03
N TYR A 121 -23.23 -13.92 -19.28
CA TYR A 121 -24.07 -14.48 -18.22
C TYR A 121 -23.24 -15.15 -17.12
N ARG A 122 -22.18 -15.86 -17.49
CA ARG A 122 -21.23 -16.43 -16.52
C ARG A 122 -20.56 -15.34 -15.67
N TYR A 123 -20.03 -14.29 -16.29
CA TYR A 123 -19.43 -13.17 -15.56
C TYR A 123 -20.42 -12.46 -14.66
N TRP A 124 -21.68 -12.36 -15.08
CA TRP A 124 -22.74 -11.78 -14.29
C TRP A 124 -23.05 -12.59 -13.03
N LEU A 125 -23.15 -13.89 -13.13
CA LEU A 125 -23.35 -14.76 -11.98
C LEU A 125 -22.18 -14.69 -11.01
N ASP A 126 -20.95 -14.71 -11.50
CA ASP A 126 -19.76 -14.57 -10.68
C ASP A 126 -19.69 -13.20 -10.01
N PHE A 127 -20.02 -12.14 -10.73
CA PHE A 127 -20.14 -10.79 -10.18
C PHE A 127 -21.14 -10.75 -9.01
N ARG A 128 -22.36 -11.24 -9.21
CA ARG A 128 -23.39 -11.24 -8.15
C ARG A 128 -22.94 -12.01 -6.92
N ARG A 129 -22.37 -13.18 -7.12
CA ARG A 129 -21.86 -14.03 -6.04
C ARG A 129 -20.76 -13.31 -5.25
N ASN A 130 -19.78 -12.76 -5.92
CA ASN A 130 -18.68 -12.05 -5.27
C ASN A 130 -19.16 -10.80 -4.53
N LEU A 131 -20.03 -10.01 -5.15
CA LEU A 131 -20.64 -8.84 -4.53
C LEU A 131 -21.43 -9.19 -3.26
N GLN A 132 -22.26 -10.26 -3.31
CA GLN A 132 -23.02 -10.72 -2.15
C GLN A 132 -22.13 -11.18 -1.01
N LEU A 133 -21.07 -11.97 -1.32
CA LEU A 133 -20.13 -12.47 -0.32
C LEU A 133 -19.38 -11.32 0.34
N TRP A 134 -18.90 -10.36 -0.45
CA TRP A 134 -18.22 -9.18 0.04
C TRP A 134 -19.12 -8.32 0.93
N ALA A 135 -20.35 -8.06 0.50
CA ALA A 135 -21.30 -7.25 1.26
C ALA A 135 -21.67 -7.87 2.62
N ARG A 136 -21.82 -9.20 2.67
CA ARG A 136 -22.12 -9.93 3.92
C ARG A 136 -20.99 -9.87 4.92
N LYS A 137 -19.74 -9.83 4.45
CA LYS A 137 -18.54 -9.80 5.30
C LYS A 137 -18.15 -8.40 5.74
N LYS A 138 -18.77 -7.34 5.20
CA LYS A 138 -18.38 -5.96 5.48
C LYS A 138 -18.81 -5.53 6.89
N THR A 139 -18.07 -6.01 7.89
CA THR A 139 -18.28 -5.74 9.31
C THR A 139 -16.95 -5.47 9.98
N PHE A 140 -16.96 -4.73 11.09
CA PHE A 140 -15.75 -4.51 11.88
C PHE A 140 -15.34 -5.77 12.64
N GLN A 141 -14.05 -6.12 12.55
CA GLN A 141 -13.45 -7.20 13.32
C GLN A 141 -12.00 -6.83 13.69
N PRO A 142 -11.70 -6.63 14.98
CA PRO A 142 -10.38 -6.18 15.43
C PRO A 142 -9.26 -7.19 15.19
N ASP A 143 -9.60 -8.47 15.10
CA ASP A 143 -8.65 -9.58 14.93
C ASP A 143 -8.24 -9.83 13.46
N ILE A 144 -8.84 -9.12 12.50
CA ILE A 144 -8.62 -9.37 11.06
C ILE A 144 -7.15 -9.31 10.65
N MET A 145 -6.33 -8.52 11.34
CA MET A 145 -4.89 -8.45 11.06
C MET A 145 -4.17 -9.79 11.23
N MET A 146 -4.65 -10.65 12.12
CA MET A 146 -4.10 -11.99 12.34
C MET A 146 -4.50 -12.98 11.25
N ASP A 147 -5.60 -12.74 10.54
CA ASP A 147 -6.09 -13.58 9.46
C ASP A 147 -5.35 -13.35 8.12
N LEU A 148 -4.59 -12.22 7.98
CA LEU A 148 -4.03 -11.80 6.69
C LEU A 148 -3.02 -12.81 6.10
N VAL A 149 -2.29 -13.53 6.92
CA VAL A 149 -1.40 -14.61 6.44
C VAL A 149 -2.21 -15.68 5.72
N SER A 150 -3.31 -16.14 6.30
CA SER A 150 -4.16 -17.17 5.71
C SER A 150 -4.94 -16.67 4.50
N LEU A 151 -5.39 -15.40 4.53
CA LEU A 151 -6.22 -14.80 3.48
C LEU A 151 -5.40 -14.36 2.25
N VAL A 152 -4.14 -13.98 2.44
CA VAL A 152 -3.32 -13.39 1.38
C VAL A 152 -2.07 -14.21 1.08
N LYS A 153 -1.20 -14.44 2.08
CA LYS A 153 0.06 -15.15 1.85
C LYS A 153 -0.17 -16.58 1.41
N THR A 154 -1.03 -17.32 2.09
CA THR A 154 -1.29 -18.74 1.80
C THR A 154 -1.74 -18.99 0.35
N PRO A 155 -2.70 -18.23 -0.24
CA PRO A 155 -3.04 -18.38 -1.66
C PRO A 155 -1.87 -18.10 -2.62
N ILE A 156 -1.04 -17.11 -2.31
CA ILE A 156 0.14 -16.76 -3.12
C ILE A 156 1.19 -17.87 -3.06
N ASP A 157 1.52 -18.36 -1.85
CA ASP A 157 2.48 -19.45 -1.65
C ASP A 157 2.03 -20.72 -2.39
N ARG A 158 0.75 -21.08 -2.25
CA ARG A 158 0.18 -22.26 -2.94
C ARG A 158 0.32 -22.15 -4.46
N HIS A 159 0.06 -20.97 -5.02
CA HIS A 159 0.22 -20.73 -6.45
C HIS A 159 1.69 -20.90 -6.88
N ASN A 160 2.62 -20.46 -6.05
CA ASN A 160 4.06 -20.57 -6.30
C ASN A 160 4.63 -21.96 -6.01
N GLY A 161 3.79 -22.94 -5.66
CA GLY A 161 4.23 -24.29 -5.31
C GLY A 161 4.95 -24.39 -3.96
N LEU A 162 4.87 -23.35 -3.14
CA LEU A 162 5.46 -23.34 -1.81
C LEU A 162 4.55 -24.03 -0.80
N MET A 163 5.14 -24.72 0.16
CA MET A 163 4.38 -25.26 1.29
C MET A 163 3.75 -24.11 2.08
N SER A 164 2.43 -24.19 2.27
CA SER A 164 1.71 -23.20 3.07
C SER A 164 2.26 -23.21 4.50
N SER A 165 2.81 -22.08 4.91
CA SER A 165 3.36 -21.87 6.26
C SER A 165 2.56 -20.78 6.95
N ALA A 166 2.22 -20.97 8.21
CA ALA A 166 1.62 -19.93 9.06
C ALA A 166 2.60 -18.78 9.39
N ARG A 167 3.88 -18.92 9.01
CA ARG A 167 4.90 -17.89 9.21
C ARG A 167 4.70 -16.74 8.24
N LYS A 168 4.99 -15.54 8.69
CA LYS A 168 5.03 -14.34 7.86
C LYS A 168 6.24 -14.38 6.91
N TYR A 169 6.26 -13.49 5.92
CA TYR A 169 7.47 -13.19 5.15
C TYR A 169 8.49 -12.46 6.05
N ARG A 170 9.77 -12.70 5.84
CA ARG A 170 10.84 -12.10 6.68
C ARG A 170 10.90 -10.58 6.59
N SER A 171 10.70 -10.03 5.38
CA SER A 171 10.75 -8.58 5.15
C SER A 171 9.90 -8.16 3.96
N CYS A 172 9.22 -7.02 4.11
CA CYS A 172 8.48 -6.36 3.04
C CYS A 172 8.98 -4.93 2.81
N ALA A 173 9.13 -4.56 1.54
CA ALA A 173 9.19 -3.18 1.10
C ALA A 173 7.83 -2.77 0.55
N VAL A 174 7.23 -1.71 1.08
CA VAL A 174 6.06 -1.05 0.50
C VAL A 174 6.52 0.20 -0.21
N VAL A 175 6.40 0.23 -1.54
CA VAL A 175 6.91 1.31 -2.37
C VAL A 175 5.76 2.22 -2.80
N GLY A 176 5.75 3.43 -2.25
CA GLY A 176 4.80 4.47 -2.59
C GLY A 176 5.09 5.14 -3.93
N ASN A 177 4.33 6.19 -4.24
CA ASN A 177 4.40 6.88 -5.52
C ASN A 177 4.96 8.29 -5.42
N SER A 178 5.31 8.79 -4.22
CA SER A 178 5.75 10.17 -4.02
C SER A 178 7.03 10.49 -4.80
N GLY A 179 7.08 11.69 -5.35
CA GLY A 179 8.26 12.22 -6.04
C GLY A 179 9.49 12.38 -5.16
N ILE A 180 9.36 12.30 -3.82
CA ILE A 180 10.51 12.30 -2.91
C ILE A 180 11.45 11.12 -3.14
N LEU A 181 10.96 10.01 -3.71
CA LEU A 181 11.77 8.85 -4.07
C LEU A 181 12.89 9.18 -5.05
N LEU A 182 12.70 10.20 -5.89
CA LEU A 182 13.72 10.60 -6.86
C LEU A 182 14.95 11.29 -6.24
N ASN A 183 14.92 11.59 -4.95
CA ASN A 183 16.00 12.25 -4.24
C ASN A 183 17.06 11.27 -3.69
N ARG A 184 16.83 9.96 -3.78
CA ARG A 184 17.69 8.93 -3.20
C ARG A 184 17.69 7.66 -4.04
N ASP A 185 18.77 6.91 -4.01
CA ASP A 185 18.96 5.66 -4.72
C ASP A 185 18.59 4.49 -3.80
N TYR A 186 17.29 4.24 -3.68
CA TYR A 186 16.77 3.16 -2.84
C TYR A 186 16.59 1.84 -3.58
N GLY A 187 16.88 1.77 -4.90
CA GLY A 187 16.56 0.63 -5.74
C GLY A 187 17.08 -0.69 -5.21
N GLU A 188 18.37 -0.81 -4.92
CA GLU A 188 18.98 -2.03 -4.38
C GLU A 188 18.41 -2.39 -2.99
N LEU A 189 18.21 -1.38 -2.13
CA LEU A 189 17.65 -1.59 -0.81
C LEU A 189 16.22 -2.15 -0.89
N ILE A 190 15.40 -1.61 -1.79
CA ILE A 190 14.04 -2.09 -2.05
C ILE A 190 14.08 -3.53 -2.56
N ASP A 191 14.87 -3.80 -3.59
CA ASP A 191 14.95 -5.12 -4.24
C ASP A 191 15.55 -6.20 -3.34
N GLY A 192 16.30 -5.80 -2.29
CA GLY A 192 16.84 -6.69 -1.25
C GLY A 192 15.80 -7.26 -0.28
N HIS A 193 14.57 -6.76 -0.25
CA HIS A 193 13.50 -7.32 0.58
C HIS A 193 12.97 -8.63 0.01
N GLU A 194 12.49 -9.52 0.87
CA GLU A 194 11.87 -10.77 0.42
C GLU A 194 10.65 -10.48 -0.47
N ILE A 195 9.78 -9.57 -0.03
CA ILE A 195 8.59 -9.14 -0.74
C ILE A 195 8.66 -7.63 -1.04
N VAL A 196 8.41 -7.28 -2.29
CA VAL A 196 8.24 -5.88 -2.71
C VAL A 196 6.80 -5.68 -3.16
N ILE A 197 6.08 -4.79 -2.46
CA ILE A 197 4.69 -4.43 -2.73
C ILE A 197 4.68 -3.08 -3.44
N ARG A 198 4.15 -3.04 -4.68
CA ARG A 198 4.02 -1.80 -5.44
C ARG A 198 2.57 -1.41 -5.62
N LEU A 199 2.35 -0.10 -5.65
CA LEU A 199 1.02 0.50 -5.68
C LEU A 199 0.54 0.78 -7.10
N ASN A 200 -0.67 0.38 -7.38
CA ASN A 200 -1.39 0.71 -8.60
C ASN A 200 -0.57 0.33 -9.86
N ASN A 201 -0.29 1.30 -10.72
CA ASN A 201 0.48 1.13 -11.96
C ASN A 201 1.75 2.00 -11.98
N ALA A 202 2.37 2.19 -10.83
CA ALA A 202 3.62 2.95 -10.71
C ALA A 202 4.73 2.30 -11.56
N ARG A 203 5.37 3.10 -12.40
CA ARG A 203 6.43 2.62 -13.30
C ARG A 203 7.71 2.33 -12.53
N THR A 204 8.36 1.24 -12.85
CA THR A 204 9.74 0.94 -12.44
C THR A 204 10.73 1.32 -13.54
N GLU A 205 10.35 1.07 -14.80
CA GLU A 205 11.17 1.38 -15.98
C GLU A 205 11.62 2.84 -16.00
N LYS A 206 12.93 3.07 -16.12
CA LYS A 206 13.65 4.35 -16.05
C LYS A 206 13.71 4.99 -14.65
N PHE A 207 13.39 4.23 -13.61
CA PHE A 207 13.45 4.65 -12.21
C PHE A 207 14.06 3.58 -11.31
N GLU A 208 14.70 2.56 -11.90
CA GLU A 208 15.18 1.36 -11.19
C GLU A 208 16.16 1.72 -10.08
N GLU A 209 17.01 2.72 -10.30
CA GLU A 209 17.99 3.21 -9.32
C GLU A 209 17.29 3.75 -8.05
N GLN A 210 16.20 4.49 -8.21
CA GLN A 210 15.46 5.09 -7.09
C GLN A 210 14.41 4.18 -6.48
N VAL A 211 13.74 3.36 -7.29
CA VAL A 211 12.57 2.60 -6.82
C VAL A 211 12.74 1.07 -6.94
N GLY A 212 13.85 0.58 -7.50
CA GLY A 212 14.06 -0.84 -7.77
C GLY A 212 13.23 -1.38 -8.92
N SER A 213 13.48 -2.63 -9.28
CA SER A 213 12.83 -3.33 -10.39
C SER A 213 11.90 -4.47 -9.94
N LYS A 214 12.18 -5.07 -8.78
CA LYS A 214 11.44 -6.21 -8.24
C LYS A 214 10.01 -5.83 -7.89
N THR A 215 9.07 -6.68 -8.28
CA THR A 215 7.66 -6.62 -7.84
C THR A 215 7.21 -8.02 -7.46
N SER A 216 6.94 -8.24 -6.18
CA SER A 216 6.46 -9.52 -5.66
C SER A 216 4.94 -9.55 -5.54
N ILE A 217 4.32 -8.39 -5.23
CA ILE A 217 2.88 -8.21 -5.08
C ILE A 217 2.51 -6.85 -5.68
N SER A 218 1.50 -6.85 -6.53
CA SER A 218 0.84 -5.65 -7.03
C SER A 218 -0.36 -5.33 -6.14
N PHE A 219 -0.35 -4.18 -5.46
CA PHE A 219 -1.48 -3.72 -4.66
C PHE A 219 -2.23 -2.62 -5.42
N VAL A 220 -3.47 -2.87 -5.80
CA VAL A 220 -4.23 -1.96 -6.66
C VAL A 220 -5.57 -1.57 -6.06
N ASN A 221 -6.00 -0.36 -6.34
CA ASN A 221 -7.40 -0.02 -6.18
C ASN A 221 -8.20 -0.43 -7.43
N SER A 222 -9.47 -0.74 -7.26
CA SER A 222 -10.32 -1.25 -8.34
C SER A 222 -10.52 -0.23 -9.49
N ASN A 223 -10.32 1.07 -9.26
CA ASN A 223 -10.36 2.08 -10.34
C ASN A 223 -9.28 1.83 -11.38
N ILE A 224 -8.10 1.35 -10.98
CA ILE A 224 -7.01 1.05 -11.91
C ILE A 224 -7.43 -0.05 -12.88
N LEU A 225 -8.00 -1.14 -12.39
CA LEU A 225 -8.50 -2.23 -13.26
C LEU A 225 -9.67 -1.75 -14.12
N HIS A 226 -10.58 -0.97 -13.55
CA HIS A 226 -11.70 -0.39 -14.26
C HIS A 226 -11.27 0.49 -15.44
N LEU A 227 -10.31 1.39 -15.21
CA LEU A 227 -9.73 2.22 -16.27
C LEU A 227 -8.99 1.37 -17.32
N CYS A 228 -8.29 0.32 -16.89
CA CYS A 228 -7.58 -0.58 -17.77
C CYS A 228 -8.54 -1.41 -18.65
N ALA A 229 -9.61 -1.93 -18.09
CA ALA A 229 -10.60 -2.70 -18.85
C ALA A 229 -11.25 -1.91 -19.99
N ARG A 230 -11.18 -0.59 -19.97
CA ARG A 230 -11.79 0.33 -20.96
C ARG A 230 -10.83 0.91 -21.99
N ARG A 231 -9.52 0.80 -21.77
CA ARG A 231 -8.50 1.36 -22.67
C ARG A 231 -7.95 0.28 -23.57
N GLU A 232 -7.90 0.54 -24.85
CA GLU A 232 -7.18 -0.30 -25.79
C GLU A 232 -5.70 -0.39 -25.39
N GLY A 233 -5.16 -1.61 -25.33
CA GLY A 233 -3.78 -1.85 -24.92
C GLY A 233 -3.52 -1.80 -23.42
N CYS A 234 -4.50 -1.57 -22.57
CA CYS A 234 -4.35 -1.64 -21.13
C CYS A 234 -4.57 -3.07 -20.60
N PHE A 235 -3.74 -3.46 -19.67
CA PHE A 235 -3.76 -4.78 -19.06
C PHE A 235 -4.30 -4.75 -17.64
N CYS A 236 -5.03 -5.80 -17.26
CA CYS A 236 -5.48 -5.99 -15.89
C CYS A 236 -4.35 -6.36 -14.92
N HIS A 237 -3.10 -6.31 -15.33
CA HIS A 237 -1.92 -6.74 -14.56
C HIS A 237 -0.77 -5.77 -14.79
N PRO A 238 -0.68 -4.70 -13.98
CA PRO A 238 0.29 -3.61 -14.19
C PRO A 238 1.75 -4.04 -14.24
N TYR A 239 2.10 -5.11 -13.52
CA TYR A 239 3.48 -5.62 -13.41
C TYR A 239 3.66 -7.01 -14.04
N GLY A 240 2.74 -7.42 -14.90
CA GLY A 240 2.80 -8.69 -15.60
C GLY A 240 1.83 -9.75 -15.08
N ARG A 241 1.50 -10.71 -15.95
CA ARG A 241 0.46 -11.72 -15.70
C ARG A 241 0.78 -12.69 -14.56
N ASN A 242 2.05 -12.82 -14.21
CA ASN A 242 2.52 -13.75 -13.19
C ASN A 242 2.71 -13.10 -11.82
N VAL A 243 2.51 -11.79 -11.70
CA VAL A 243 2.63 -11.08 -10.42
C VAL A 243 1.27 -11.12 -9.70
N PRO A 244 1.18 -11.67 -8.49
CA PRO A 244 -0.04 -11.65 -7.69
C PRO A 244 -0.58 -10.24 -7.52
N ILE A 245 -1.89 -10.09 -7.67
CA ILE A 245 -2.58 -8.82 -7.44
C ILE A 245 -3.45 -8.93 -6.20
N ILE A 246 -3.36 -7.92 -5.34
CA ILE A 246 -4.27 -7.70 -4.24
C ILE A 246 -5.03 -6.42 -4.54
N MET A 247 -6.35 -6.52 -4.62
CA MET A 247 -7.19 -5.42 -5.03
C MET A 247 -8.22 -5.08 -3.96
N TYR A 248 -8.34 -3.81 -3.59
CA TYR A 248 -9.49 -3.36 -2.82
C TYR A 248 -10.57 -2.73 -3.72
N ILE A 249 -11.81 -2.93 -3.30
CA ILE A 249 -12.98 -2.49 -4.06
C ILE A 249 -13.37 -1.08 -3.64
N CYS A 250 -13.14 -0.11 -4.53
CA CYS A 250 -13.58 1.28 -4.31
C CYS A 250 -15.09 1.46 -4.53
N GLN A 251 -15.65 0.76 -5.51
CA GLN A 251 -17.07 0.83 -5.87
C GLN A 251 -17.62 -0.57 -6.17
N PRO A 252 -18.83 -0.92 -5.69
CA PRO A 252 -19.41 -2.24 -5.88
C PRO A 252 -19.49 -2.72 -7.33
N VAL A 253 -19.68 -1.80 -8.29
CA VAL A 253 -19.72 -2.12 -9.73
C VAL A 253 -18.38 -2.68 -10.26
N HIS A 254 -17.27 -2.37 -9.62
CA HIS A 254 -15.94 -2.83 -10.05
C HIS A 254 -15.71 -4.33 -9.85
N PHE A 255 -16.62 -5.04 -9.17
CA PHE A 255 -16.60 -6.51 -9.17
C PHE A 255 -16.75 -7.10 -10.58
N MET A 256 -17.36 -6.35 -11.54
CA MET A 256 -17.38 -6.78 -12.94
C MET A 256 -15.97 -6.77 -13.53
N ASP A 257 -15.23 -5.71 -13.30
CA ASP A 257 -13.86 -5.58 -13.81
C ASP A 257 -12.96 -6.66 -13.18
N TYR A 258 -13.12 -6.91 -11.88
CA TYR A 258 -12.46 -8.03 -11.20
C TYR A 258 -12.76 -9.36 -11.87
N THR A 259 -14.03 -9.67 -12.12
CA THR A 259 -14.45 -10.95 -12.72
C THR A 259 -13.83 -11.13 -14.11
N VAL A 260 -13.78 -10.06 -14.91
CA VAL A 260 -13.17 -10.07 -16.24
C VAL A 260 -11.66 -10.25 -16.16
N CYS A 261 -10.98 -9.46 -15.32
CA CYS A 261 -9.53 -9.50 -15.18
C CYS A 261 -9.06 -10.83 -14.60
N ASN A 262 -9.77 -11.39 -13.62
CA ASN A 262 -9.45 -12.67 -13.01
C ASN A 262 -9.43 -13.82 -14.03
N SER A 263 -10.29 -13.77 -15.06
CA SER A 263 -10.32 -14.80 -16.10
C SER A 263 -9.07 -14.82 -17.00
N SER A 264 -8.31 -13.73 -17.05
CA SER A 264 -7.10 -13.59 -17.88
C SER A 264 -5.79 -13.59 -17.10
N HIS A 265 -5.88 -13.49 -15.76
CA HIS A 265 -4.71 -13.41 -14.89
C HIS A 265 -4.18 -14.83 -14.56
N LYS A 266 -2.85 -15.02 -14.59
CA LYS A 266 -2.23 -16.30 -14.31
C LYS A 266 -1.87 -16.50 -12.83
N ALA A 267 -1.47 -15.43 -12.17
CA ALA A 267 -1.22 -15.44 -10.73
C ALA A 267 -2.52 -15.18 -9.93
N PRO A 268 -2.54 -15.33 -8.61
CA PRO A 268 -3.71 -14.98 -7.81
C PRO A 268 -4.10 -13.50 -7.98
N LEU A 269 -5.37 -13.27 -8.25
CA LEU A 269 -6.02 -11.96 -8.17
C LEU A 269 -6.98 -12.01 -6.99
N LEU A 270 -6.56 -11.46 -5.85
CA LEU A 270 -7.27 -11.51 -4.59
C LEU A 270 -7.97 -10.16 -4.33
N ILE A 271 -9.19 -10.24 -3.83
CA ILE A 271 -9.86 -9.05 -3.28
C ILE A 271 -9.53 -8.97 -1.79
N THR A 272 -9.25 -7.76 -1.30
CA THR A 272 -9.07 -7.53 0.14
C THR A 272 -10.31 -7.99 0.92
N ASP A 273 -10.11 -8.56 2.09
CA ASP A 273 -11.23 -8.93 2.95
C ASP A 273 -11.95 -7.65 3.41
N PRO A 274 -13.27 -7.53 3.26
CA PRO A 274 -13.98 -6.30 3.60
C PRO A 274 -13.92 -5.93 5.09
N ARG A 275 -13.62 -6.89 6.00
CA ARG A 275 -13.34 -6.60 7.42
C ARG A 275 -12.04 -5.80 7.57
N PHE A 276 -11.05 -6.12 6.74
CA PHE A 276 -9.79 -5.40 6.69
C PHE A 276 -9.98 -3.99 6.11
N ASP A 277 -10.82 -3.84 5.08
CA ASP A 277 -11.17 -2.53 4.52
C ASP A 277 -11.86 -1.64 5.56
N VAL A 278 -12.79 -2.21 6.35
CA VAL A 278 -13.46 -1.49 7.46
C VAL A 278 -12.47 -1.07 8.54
N LEU A 279 -11.52 -1.93 8.91
CA LEU A 279 -10.47 -1.59 9.87
C LEU A 279 -9.63 -0.40 9.40
N CYS A 280 -9.13 -0.44 8.16
CA CYS A 280 -8.34 0.64 7.57
C CYS A 280 -9.13 1.97 7.53
N ALA A 281 -10.41 1.91 7.16
CA ALA A 281 -11.29 3.08 7.13
C ALA A 281 -11.46 3.72 8.52
N ARG A 282 -11.66 2.92 9.57
CA ARG A 282 -11.78 3.42 10.94
C ARG A 282 -10.51 4.06 11.46
N ILE A 283 -9.36 3.45 11.18
CA ILE A 283 -8.06 3.99 11.58
C ILE A 283 -7.83 5.35 10.94
N VAL A 284 -7.92 5.46 9.60
CA VAL A 284 -7.65 6.74 8.94
C VAL A 284 -8.65 7.83 9.35
N LYS A 285 -9.92 7.47 9.55
CA LYS A 285 -10.92 8.41 10.04
C LYS A 285 -10.63 8.91 11.47
N TYR A 286 -10.12 8.01 12.33
CA TYR A 286 -9.70 8.40 13.68
C TYR A 286 -8.58 9.43 13.63
N TYR A 287 -7.54 9.19 12.85
CA TYR A 287 -6.41 10.12 12.69
C TYR A 287 -6.85 11.44 12.05
N SER A 288 -7.70 11.41 11.05
CA SER A 288 -8.24 12.62 10.42
C SER A 288 -9.11 13.43 11.38
N ALA A 289 -9.99 12.78 12.13
CA ALA A 289 -10.81 13.44 13.12
C ALA A 289 -10.00 14.00 14.30
N LYS A 290 -8.97 13.27 14.74
CA LYS A 290 -8.04 13.73 15.78
C LYS A 290 -7.31 14.99 15.32
N ARG A 291 -6.72 14.98 14.14
CA ARG A 291 -6.03 16.11 13.55
C ARG A 291 -6.97 17.31 13.37
N PHE A 292 -8.19 17.08 12.87
CA PHE A 292 -9.20 18.15 12.73
C PHE A 292 -9.49 18.86 14.03
N LEU A 293 -9.67 18.13 15.14
CA LEU A 293 -9.89 18.73 16.46
C LEU A 293 -8.67 19.53 16.95
N GLU A 294 -7.48 18.97 16.78
CA GLU A 294 -6.22 19.59 17.23
C GLU A 294 -5.92 20.90 16.47
N GLU A 295 -6.12 20.91 15.15
CA GLU A 295 -5.82 22.05 14.29
C GLU A 295 -6.92 23.14 14.29
N THR A 296 -8.19 22.73 14.30
CA THR A 296 -9.29 23.69 14.12
C THR A 296 -9.98 24.09 15.40
N ARG A 297 -9.90 23.26 16.45
CA ARG A 297 -10.65 23.40 17.72
C ARG A 297 -12.16 23.41 17.51
N LYS A 298 -12.68 22.98 16.38
CA LYS A 298 -14.10 22.90 16.04
C LYS A 298 -14.73 21.59 16.51
N ALA A 299 -16.06 21.52 16.56
CA ALA A 299 -16.79 20.32 16.93
C ALA A 299 -16.63 19.22 15.85
N LEU A 300 -16.57 17.94 16.26
CA LEU A 300 -16.45 16.79 15.33
C LEU A 300 -17.55 16.74 14.26
N GLY A 301 -18.75 17.28 14.56
CA GLY A 301 -19.83 17.37 13.58
C GLY A 301 -19.49 18.21 12.35
N GLU A 302 -18.53 19.13 12.49
CA GLU A 302 -18.07 19.97 11.38
C GLU A 302 -16.95 19.31 10.52
N TRP A 303 -16.41 18.18 10.95
CA TRP A 303 -15.38 17.47 10.19
C TRP A 303 -15.82 17.19 8.75
N ALA A 304 -17.06 16.78 8.53
CA ALA A 304 -17.61 16.49 7.20
C ALA A 304 -17.72 17.73 6.29
N SER A 305 -17.65 18.96 6.84
CA SER A 305 -17.62 20.18 6.02
C SER A 305 -16.25 20.45 5.39
N THR A 306 -15.17 19.85 5.92
CA THR A 306 -13.81 19.98 5.43
C THR A 306 -13.40 18.80 4.53
N HIS A 307 -14.13 17.70 4.61
CA HIS A 307 -13.92 16.50 3.82
C HIS A 307 -15.24 16.13 3.14
N ASP A 308 -15.16 15.73 1.86
CA ASP A 308 -16.31 15.06 1.24
C ASP A 308 -16.55 13.74 1.96
N GLY A 309 -17.40 13.78 3.00
CA GLY A 309 -17.67 12.65 3.86
C GLY A 309 -18.18 11.43 3.09
N SER A 310 -18.81 11.63 1.91
CA SER A 310 -19.30 10.53 1.07
C SER A 310 -18.19 9.85 0.26
N MET A 311 -17.06 10.52 0.09
CA MET A 311 -15.90 10.06 -0.70
C MET A 311 -14.65 9.84 0.14
N PHE A 312 -14.68 10.19 1.44
CA PHE A 312 -13.54 10.03 2.32
C PHE A 312 -13.15 8.56 2.50
N HIS A 313 -11.92 8.26 2.18
CA HIS A 313 -11.36 6.92 2.36
C HIS A 313 -9.83 6.99 2.44
N TYR A 314 -9.22 5.89 2.91
CA TYR A 314 -7.76 5.74 2.95
C TYR A 314 -7.15 5.66 1.55
N SER A 315 -5.86 5.97 1.45
CA SER A 315 -5.11 5.76 0.21
C SER A 315 -4.78 4.26 0.00
N SER A 316 -4.50 3.89 -1.25
CA SER A 316 -3.94 2.55 -1.57
C SER A 316 -2.65 2.28 -0.78
N GLY A 317 -1.87 3.34 -0.53
CA GLY A 317 -0.63 3.27 0.23
C GLY A 317 -0.86 2.85 1.66
N MET A 318 -1.79 3.51 2.35
CA MET A 318 -2.13 3.18 3.74
C MET A 318 -2.57 1.72 3.88
N GLN A 319 -3.43 1.25 3.00
CA GLN A 319 -3.91 -0.11 3.05
C GLN A 319 -2.82 -1.15 2.73
N ALA A 320 -1.92 -0.84 1.79
CA ALA A 320 -0.78 -1.70 1.48
C ALA A 320 0.21 -1.80 2.65
N VAL A 321 0.42 -0.70 3.39
CA VAL A 321 1.23 -0.71 4.63
C VAL A 321 0.55 -1.60 5.67
N MET A 322 -0.75 -1.43 5.92
CA MET A 322 -1.51 -2.28 6.84
C MET A 322 -1.44 -3.75 6.46
N LEU A 323 -1.53 -4.07 5.16
CA LEU A 323 -1.36 -5.44 4.67
C LEU A 323 0.03 -5.98 5.00
N ALA A 324 1.08 -5.21 4.71
CA ALA A 324 2.47 -5.61 5.00
C ALA A 324 2.68 -5.90 6.49
N LEU A 325 2.10 -5.09 7.40
CA LEU A 325 2.15 -5.34 8.85
C LEU A 325 1.55 -6.71 9.22
N GLY A 326 0.49 -7.13 8.51
CA GLY A 326 -0.16 -8.42 8.76
C GLY A 326 0.63 -9.62 8.25
N ILE A 327 1.36 -9.49 7.13
CA ILE A 327 1.98 -10.64 6.43
C ILE A 327 3.50 -10.70 6.52
N CYS A 328 4.19 -9.71 7.15
CA CYS A 328 5.65 -9.61 7.22
C CYS A 328 6.14 -9.41 8.64
N ASP A 329 7.35 -9.94 8.93
CA ASP A 329 8.02 -9.79 10.23
C ASP A 329 8.79 -8.46 10.35
N LYS A 330 9.10 -7.81 9.22
CA LYS A 330 9.71 -6.48 9.15
C LYS A 330 9.14 -5.73 7.96
N VAL A 331 8.81 -4.44 8.14
CA VAL A 331 8.23 -3.60 7.09
C VAL A 331 9.09 -2.37 6.88
N SER A 332 9.46 -2.13 5.63
CA SER A 332 10.13 -0.91 5.17
C SER A 332 9.19 -0.13 4.24
N ILE A 333 9.00 1.15 4.52
CA ILE A 333 8.07 2.03 3.82
C ILE A 333 8.89 3.06 3.05
N PHE A 334 8.72 3.12 1.73
CA PHE A 334 9.47 4.01 0.84
C PHE A 334 8.53 4.98 0.11
N GLY A 335 8.85 6.26 0.13
CA GLY A 335 8.12 7.26 -0.65
C GLY A 335 6.73 7.61 -0.09
N PHE A 336 6.58 7.58 1.23
CA PHE A 336 5.38 8.02 1.94
C PHE A 336 5.67 9.33 2.67
N GLY A 337 5.64 10.41 1.93
CA GLY A 337 5.90 11.75 2.44
C GLY A 337 5.66 12.78 1.35
N LYS A 338 5.71 14.05 1.73
CA LYS A 338 5.60 15.20 0.84
C LYS A 338 6.83 16.09 0.97
N SER A 339 7.17 16.73 -0.14
CA SER A 339 8.07 17.86 -0.18
C SER A 339 7.47 18.91 -1.10
N THR A 340 7.65 20.17 -0.76
CA THR A 340 7.20 21.31 -1.59
C THR A 340 7.82 21.30 -2.99
N SER A 341 9.01 20.74 -3.14
CA SER A 341 9.74 20.62 -4.39
C SER A 341 9.46 19.32 -5.16
N ALA A 342 8.85 18.32 -4.53
CA ALA A 342 8.63 17.02 -5.15
C ALA A 342 7.24 16.93 -5.79
N LYS A 343 7.15 16.19 -6.91
CA LYS A 343 5.88 15.85 -7.54
C LYS A 343 5.06 14.94 -6.62
N HIS A 344 3.73 14.99 -6.75
CA HIS A 344 2.85 14.07 -6.04
C HIS A 344 3.16 12.60 -6.38
N HIS A 345 3.31 12.29 -7.68
CA HIS A 345 3.80 10.99 -8.14
C HIS A 345 5.08 11.18 -8.95
N TYR A 346 6.10 10.33 -8.69
CA TYR A 346 7.39 10.42 -9.41
C TYR A 346 7.25 10.15 -10.91
N HIS A 347 6.30 9.32 -11.32
CA HIS A 347 6.13 8.85 -12.71
C HIS A 347 5.00 9.57 -13.48
N THR A 348 4.19 10.42 -12.83
CA THR A 348 3.09 11.16 -13.47
C THR A 348 2.94 12.58 -12.92
N ASN A 349 2.18 13.42 -13.63
CA ASN A 349 1.81 14.76 -13.16
C ASN A 349 0.39 14.79 -12.55
N GLN A 350 -0.17 13.65 -12.18
CA GLN A 350 -1.51 13.56 -11.63
C GLN A 350 -1.60 14.27 -10.26
N LYS A 351 -2.65 15.07 -10.09
CA LYS A 351 -2.92 15.82 -8.84
C LYS A 351 -4.35 15.62 -8.33
N SER A 352 -5.20 14.91 -9.08
CA SER A 352 -6.63 14.77 -8.76
C SER A 352 -6.89 14.05 -7.44
N GLU A 353 -5.98 13.18 -7.01
CA GLU A 353 -6.09 12.39 -5.79
C GLU A 353 -5.79 13.17 -4.50
N LEU A 354 -5.16 14.36 -4.62
CA LEU A 354 -4.78 15.18 -3.47
C LEU A 354 -5.96 15.63 -2.60
N ARG A 355 -7.18 15.62 -3.14
CA ARG A 355 -8.41 16.02 -2.44
C ARG A 355 -9.22 14.84 -1.90
N LEU A 356 -8.84 13.60 -2.28
CA LEU A 356 -9.61 12.40 -1.95
C LEU A 356 -9.17 11.78 -0.61
N HIS A 357 -7.92 12.00 -0.20
CA HIS A 357 -7.31 11.38 0.96
C HIS A 357 -6.75 12.43 1.91
N ASP A 358 -6.87 12.17 3.20
CA ASP A 358 -6.18 12.97 4.23
C ASP A 358 -4.77 12.40 4.47
N TYR A 359 -3.83 12.77 3.59
CA TYR A 359 -2.45 12.28 3.66
C TYR A 359 -1.75 12.67 4.96
N GLU A 360 -2.05 13.83 5.56
CA GLU A 360 -1.45 14.24 6.82
C GLU A 360 -1.90 13.34 7.98
N ALA A 361 -3.16 12.90 7.96
CA ALA A 361 -3.65 11.90 8.90
C ALA A 361 -2.96 10.55 8.71
N GLU A 362 -2.71 10.13 7.46
CA GLU A 362 -1.95 8.91 7.18
C GLU A 362 -0.48 9.03 7.63
N TYR A 363 0.14 10.20 7.49
CA TYR A 363 1.52 10.42 7.98
C TYR A 363 1.60 10.37 9.49
N ALA A 364 0.60 10.91 10.21
CA ALA A 364 0.50 10.77 11.66
C ALA A 364 0.39 9.29 12.07
N PHE A 365 -0.40 8.51 11.34
CA PHE A 365 -0.49 7.05 11.53
C PHE A 365 0.87 6.36 11.32
N TYR A 366 1.60 6.68 10.23
CA TYR A 366 2.93 6.08 9.99
C TYR A 366 3.94 6.47 11.06
N HIS A 367 3.87 7.69 11.57
CA HIS A 367 4.71 8.12 12.68
C HIS A 367 4.44 7.28 13.95
N ASP A 368 3.16 7.04 14.27
CA ASP A 368 2.79 6.22 15.41
C ASP A 368 3.20 4.76 15.22
N LEU A 369 3.15 4.21 14.00
CA LEU A 369 3.67 2.87 13.69
C LEU A 369 5.13 2.69 14.11
N VAL A 370 5.95 3.74 13.97
CA VAL A 370 7.38 3.68 14.31
C VAL A 370 7.60 3.96 15.80
N LYS A 371 6.93 4.99 16.36
CA LYS A 371 7.23 5.48 17.70
C LYS A 371 6.36 4.88 18.79
N ASN A 372 5.10 4.66 18.50
CA ASN A 372 4.12 4.18 19.49
C ASN A 372 3.00 3.34 18.84
N PRO A 373 3.29 2.14 18.34
CA PRO A 373 2.29 1.33 17.66
C PRO A 373 1.08 0.98 18.53
N GLN A 374 1.22 1.05 19.85
CA GLN A 374 0.11 0.83 20.78
C GLN A 374 -0.92 2.00 20.77
N ALA A 375 -0.55 3.16 20.21
CA ALA A 375 -1.45 4.30 20.04
C ALA A 375 -2.41 4.14 18.83
N ILE A 376 -2.31 3.05 18.07
CA ILE A 376 -3.16 2.80 16.91
C ILE A 376 -4.46 2.12 17.37
N PRO A 377 -5.62 2.77 17.17
CA PRO A 377 -6.89 2.26 17.66
C PRO A 377 -7.44 1.13 16.78
N PHE A 378 -8.45 0.43 17.26
CA PHE A 378 -9.26 -0.57 16.57
C PHE A 378 -8.54 -1.90 16.25
N ILE A 379 -7.27 -2.03 16.58
CA ILE A 379 -6.50 -3.28 16.39
C ILE A 379 -6.56 -4.08 17.69
N SER A 380 -6.70 -5.39 17.56
CA SER A 380 -6.70 -6.31 18.71
C SER A 380 -5.38 -6.25 19.49
N ASP A 381 -5.47 -6.24 20.82
CA ASP A 381 -4.29 -6.30 21.71
C ASP A 381 -3.44 -7.57 21.53
N ARG A 382 -4.01 -8.59 20.89
CA ARG A 382 -3.30 -9.82 20.52
C ARG A 382 -2.38 -9.64 19.30
N PHE A 383 -2.64 -8.63 18.46
CA PHE A 383 -1.81 -8.36 17.30
C PHE A 383 -0.48 -7.73 17.72
N ARG A 384 0.61 -8.31 17.23
CA ARG A 384 1.96 -7.78 17.46
C ARG A 384 2.44 -7.08 16.19
N PHE A 385 2.64 -5.76 16.29
CA PHE A 385 3.20 -4.98 15.21
C PHE A 385 4.64 -5.41 14.93
N PRO A 386 4.98 -5.66 13.67
CA PRO A 386 6.39 -5.85 13.29
C PRO A 386 7.14 -4.50 13.37
N PRO A 387 8.48 -4.52 13.49
CA PRO A 387 9.29 -3.31 13.37
C PRO A 387 9.09 -2.66 12.00
N VAL A 388 8.94 -1.32 12.01
CA VAL A 388 8.71 -0.49 10.82
C VAL A 388 9.84 0.52 10.67
N VAL A 389 10.33 0.68 9.44
CA VAL A 389 11.30 1.72 9.06
C VAL A 389 10.74 2.53 7.90
N ILE A 390 10.82 3.86 8.00
CA ILE A 390 10.34 4.79 6.95
C ILE A 390 11.56 5.44 6.29
N TYR A 391 11.59 5.38 4.96
CA TYR A 391 12.60 5.99 4.09
C TYR A 391 11.96 7.16 3.32
N LEU A 392 12.46 8.38 3.57
CA LEU A 392 11.96 9.64 3.01
C LEU A 392 12.94 10.26 2.02
#